data_2ea0d4fd55f564298a0e9e3ddff2afda
#
_entry.id   2ea0d4fd55f564298a0e9e3ddff2afda
#
_cell.length_a   1.000
_cell.length_b   1.000
_cell.length_c   1.000
_cell.angle_alpha   90.00
_cell.angle_beta   90.00
_cell.angle_gamma   90.00
#
_symmetry.space_group_name_H-M   'P 1'
#
loop_
_entity.id
_entity.type
_entity.pdbx_description
1 polymer ?
#
loop_
_entity_poly.entity_id
_entity_poly.type
_entity_poly.pdbx_seq_one_letter_code
_entity_poly.pdbx_strand_id
1 'polypeptide(L)'
;MKVAADAPAVLSVLYRGRLASCNYACGYCPFAKRRDSREALARDAADLQRFVDWALAQSRPLQILFTPWGEAMIRKPYRHAMLALAASPHVRTASIQTNLSGPTNWLADAPAGKLGLWCTYHPGETTMARFLDRCARVSASGARYSVGVVALRHHFEDIRALRAALPPEVYLWLNAYNDLGPGYYTEEEQAWLMAIDPWFDFNAHPSRSAGRPCRAGSDAISVDGDGSVRRCHFLPQVLGNLYEQPIAELLNERSCRRRMCDCYIGYAQRRDLPFVDDFGDGLLMRVPSAWHYQGGGSIENMPSVPLAAPAPRRIMMTAS
;
A
#
# COMPACT_ATOMS: atom_id res chain seq x y z
N MET A 1 -35.04 11.75 23.80
CA MET A 1 -33.99 10.80 23.38
C MET A 1 -32.81 11.60 22.86
N LYS A 2 -31.72 11.65 23.62
CA LYS A 2 -30.45 12.24 23.11
C LYS A 2 -29.92 11.29 22.06
N VAL A 3 -29.86 11.73 20.79
CA VAL A 3 -29.11 11.06 19.73
C VAL A 3 -27.67 10.96 20.24
N ALA A 4 -27.17 9.75 20.41
CA ALA A 4 -25.78 9.54 20.74
C ALA A 4 -24.97 10.25 19.66
N ALA A 5 -24.07 11.16 20.09
CA ALA A 5 -23.15 11.82 19.16
C ALA A 5 -22.38 10.72 18.41
N ASP A 6 -22.52 10.67 17.09
CA ASP A 6 -21.83 9.69 16.25
C ASP A 6 -20.35 9.72 16.60
N ALA A 7 -19.81 8.54 16.93
CA ALA A 7 -18.37 8.40 17.18
C ALA A 7 -17.59 8.97 15.97
N PRO A 8 -16.54 9.78 16.21
CA PRO A 8 -15.83 10.43 15.11
C PRO A 8 -15.35 9.38 14.10
N ALA A 9 -15.66 9.62 12.84
CA ALA A 9 -15.29 8.72 11.76
C ALA A 9 -13.76 8.51 11.73
N VAL A 10 -13.32 7.29 11.42
CA VAL A 10 -11.90 6.91 11.35
C VAL A 10 -11.19 7.73 10.27
N LEU A 11 -10.06 8.34 10.60
CA LEU A 11 -9.21 9.04 9.65
C LEU A 11 -8.11 8.09 9.14
N SER A 12 -8.08 7.90 7.83
CA SER A 12 -7.00 7.18 7.14
C SER A 12 -5.85 8.13 6.85
N VAL A 13 -4.65 7.84 7.36
CA VAL A 13 -3.46 8.67 7.16
C VAL A 13 -2.40 7.88 6.39
N LEU A 14 -2.05 8.37 5.21
CA LEU A 14 -0.98 7.81 4.40
C LEU A 14 0.29 8.64 4.62
N TYR A 15 1.20 8.14 5.44
CA TYR A 15 2.47 8.81 5.73
C TYR A 15 3.53 8.43 4.69
N ARG A 16 4.01 9.42 3.94
CA ARG A 16 5.00 9.22 2.88
C ARG A 16 6.43 9.22 3.43
N GLY A 17 6.76 10.06 4.41
CA GLY A 17 8.13 10.21 4.93
C GLY A 17 9.11 10.72 3.88
N ARG A 18 10.39 10.79 4.25
CA ARG A 18 11.49 11.18 3.36
C ARG A 18 12.30 10.00 2.84
N LEU A 19 12.12 8.82 3.44
CA LEU A 19 12.89 7.62 3.08
C LEU A 19 12.74 7.30 1.59
N ALA A 20 13.87 7.31 0.88
CA ALA A 20 13.92 7.02 -0.55
C ALA A 20 14.77 5.79 -0.90
N SER A 21 15.62 5.31 0.01
CA SER A 21 16.49 4.16 -0.25
C SER A 21 15.81 2.83 0.00
N CYS A 22 16.03 1.89 -0.92
CA CYS A 22 15.63 0.50 -0.82
C CYS A 22 16.85 -0.42 -0.90
N ASN A 23 16.74 -1.62 -0.38
CA ASN A 23 17.76 -2.65 -0.47
C ASN A 23 17.60 -3.56 -1.70
N TYR A 24 16.53 -3.39 -2.49
CA TYR A 24 16.31 -4.02 -3.79
C TYR A 24 16.57 -3.04 -4.94
N ALA A 25 16.83 -3.57 -6.13
CA ALA A 25 17.15 -2.81 -7.33
C ALA A 25 16.22 -3.12 -8.51
N CYS A 26 14.96 -3.46 -8.23
CA CYS A 26 13.97 -3.89 -9.23
C CYS A 26 13.95 -2.95 -10.45
N GLY A 27 14.16 -3.48 -11.65
CA GLY A 27 14.24 -2.70 -12.89
C GLY A 27 12.95 -1.93 -13.23
N TYR A 28 11.82 -2.49 -12.86
CA TYR A 28 10.48 -1.93 -13.08
C TYR A 28 10.00 -0.95 -11.99
N CYS A 29 10.70 -0.86 -10.86
CA CYS A 29 10.29 0.05 -9.78
C CYS A 29 10.61 1.49 -10.16
N PRO A 30 9.62 2.41 -10.17
CA PRO A 30 9.86 3.82 -10.46
C PRO A 30 10.51 4.58 -9.29
N PHE A 31 10.59 3.94 -8.10
CA PHE A 31 11.05 4.54 -6.85
C PHE A 31 12.43 4.00 -6.44
N ALA A 32 12.95 4.50 -5.31
CA ALA A 32 14.09 3.95 -4.60
C ALA A 32 15.38 3.80 -5.43
N LYS A 33 15.62 4.71 -6.36
CA LYS A 33 16.84 4.70 -7.20
C LYS A 33 18.03 5.45 -6.57
N ARG A 34 17.88 5.94 -5.34
CA ARG A 34 18.90 6.66 -4.57
C ARG A 34 19.21 5.94 -3.27
N ARG A 35 20.42 6.15 -2.76
CA ARG A 35 20.80 5.78 -1.39
C ARG A 35 20.74 7.03 -0.54
N ASP A 36 19.97 7.01 0.53
CA ASP A 36 19.93 8.10 1.50
C ASP A 36 21.25 8.15 2.29
N SER A 37 21.75 9.36 2.54
CA SER A 37 22.88 9.58 3.42
C SER A 37 22.49 9.31 4.89
N ARG A 38 23.46 9.24 5.80
CA ARG A 38 23.19 9.10 7.23
C ARG A 38 22.37 10.28 7.77
N GLU A 39 22.65 11.48 7.31
CA GLU A 39 21.93 12.71 7.67
C GLU A 39 20.50 12.71 7.15
N ALA A 40 20.26 12.21 5.92
CA ALA A 40 18.93 12.05 5.37
C ALA A 40 18.09 11.04 6.16
N LEU A 41 18.71 9.90 6.54
CA LEU A 41 18.07 8.88 7.37
C LEU A 41 17.79 9.39 8.79
N ALA A 42 18.68 10.19 9.37
CA ALA A 42 18.47 10.79 10.69
C ALA A 42 17.31 11.80 10.66
N ARG A 43 17.22 12.62 9.61
CA ARG A 43 16.08 13.54 9.40
C ARG A 43 14.77 12.79 9.21
N ASP A 44 14.76 11.74 8.37
CA ASP A 44 13.57 10.90 8.19
C ASP A 44 13.10 10.28 9.52
N ALA A 45 14.03 9.80 10.35
CA ALA A 45 13.71 9.25 11.67
C ALA A 45 13.14 10.32 12.63
N ALA A 46 13.66 11.54 12.61
CA ALA A 46 13.15 12.65 13.42
C ALA A 46 11.75 13.10 12.97
N ASP A 47 11.55 13.24 11.67
CA ASP A 47 10.24 13.57 11.08
C ASP A 47 9.21 12.47 11.40
N LEU A 48 9.59 11.20 11.30
CA LEU A 48 8.76 10.06 11.66
C LEU A 48 8.37 10.08 13.13
N GLN A 49 9.32 10.35 14.03
CA GLN A 49 9.01 10.46 15.46
C GLN A 49 8.01 11.57 15.74
N ARG A 50 8.20 12.75 15.14
CA ARG A 50 7.28 13.87 15.27
C ARG A 50 5.87 13.52 14.79
N PHE A 51 5.77 12.75 13.69
CA PHE A 51 4.49 12.24 13.20
C PHE A 51 3.85 11.26 14.19
N VAL A 52 4.64 10.34 14.76
CA VAL A 52 4.14 9.40 15.78
C VAL A 52 3.62 10.13 17.00
N ASP A 53 4.36 11.13 17.52
CA ASP A 53 3.95 11.93 18.66
C ASP A 53 2.62 12.68 18.38
N TRP A 54 2.51 13.27 17.18
CA TRP A 54 1.26 13.87 16.73
C TRP A 54 0.12 12.84 16.69
N ALA A 55 0.33 11.67 16.10
CA ALA A 55 -0.68 10.64 15.97
C ALA A 55 -1.15 10.10 17.33
N LEU A 56 -0.23 9.92 18.29
CA LEU A 56 -0.54 9.45 19.63
C LEU A 56 -1.31 10.51 20.47
N ALA A 57 -1.16 11.78 20.16
CA ALA A 57 -1.87 12.88 20.81
C ALA A 57 -3.31 13.08 20.29
N GLN A 58 -3.71 12.38 19.22
CA GLN A 58 -5.07 12.51 18.69
C GLN A 58 -6.09 11.76 19.55
N SER A 59 -7.31 12.30 19.65
CA SER A 59 -8.46 11.60 20.22
C SER A 59 -9.32 10.88 19.18
N ARG A 60 -9.20 11.28 17.91
CA ARG A 60 -9.91 10.69 16.78
C ARG A 60 -9.33 9.32 16.43
N PRO A 61 -10.15 8.31 16.09
CA PRO A 61 -9.66 7.03 15.61
C PRO A 61 -8.85 7.17 14.31
N LEU A 62 -7.67 6.53 14.26
CA LEU A 62 -6.76 6.58 13.12
C LEU A 62 -6.53 5.20 12.53
N GLN A 63 -6.38 5.15 11.20
CA GLN A 63 -5.72 4.06 10.46
C GLN A 63 -4.52 4.67 9.74
N ILE A 64 -3.34 4.07 9.89
CA ILE A 64 -2.10 4.63 9.37
C ILE A 64 -1.46 3.66 8.39
N LEU A 65 -1.03 4.16 7.22
CA LEU A 65 -0.22 3.44 6.26
C LEU A 65 1.10 4.16 6.05
N PHE A 66 2.19 3.50 6.40
CA PHE A 66 3.53 3.91 6.01
C PHE A 66 3.83 3.49 4.58
N THR A 67 4.02 4.47 3.70
CA THR A 67 4.25 4.24 2.27
C THR A 67 5.35 5.14 1.71
N PRO A 68 6.57 5.12 2.28
CA PRO A 68 7.70 5.87 1.74
C PRO A 68 8.14 5.30 0.38
N TRP A 69 9.05 6.00 -0.27
CA TRP A 69 9.58 5.59 -1.59
C TRP A 69 10.55 4.41 -1.49
N GLY A 70 11.17 4.22 -0.32
CA GLY A 70 12.14 3.17 -0.02
C GLY A 70 11.55 2.03 0.82
N GLU A 71 12.41 1.06 1.20
CA GLU A 71 12.01 -0.05 2.07
C GLU A 71 12.09 0.36 3.54
N ALA A 72 10.94 0.59 4.15
CA ALA A 72 10.84 1.09 5.51
C ALA A 72 11.03 -0.01 6.57
N MET A 73 10.61 -1.25 6.31
CA MET A 73 10.64 -2.31 7.32
C MET A 73 12.06 -2.73 7.73
N ILE A 74 13.08 -2.48 6.88
CA ILE A 74 14.48 -2.68 7.27
C ILE A 74 14.98 -1.61 8.27
N ARG A 75 14.24 -0.51 8.43
CA ARG A 75 14.61 0.63 9.28
C ARG A 75 14.01 0.50 10.67
N LYS A 76 14.89 0.50 11.69
CA LYS A 76 14.49 0.37 13.10
C LYS A 76 13.46 1.45 13.54
N PRO A 77 13.60 2.75 13.16
CA PRO A 77 12.62 3.77 13.51
C PRO A 77 11.18 3.44 13.07
N TYR A 78 11.00 2.92 11.85
CA TYR A 78 9.65 2.54 11.36
C TYR A 78 9.05 1.37 12.15
N ARG A 79 9.85 0.36 12.51
CA ARG A 79 9.36 -0.75 13.34
C ARG A 79 8.93 -0.28 14.73
N HIS A 80 9.70 0.62 15.35
CA HIS A 80 9.35 1.22 16.65
C HIS A 80 8.08 2.08 16.52
N ALA A 81 7.95 2.88 15.45
CA ALA A 81 6.76 3.68 15.18
C ALA A 81 5.51 2.79 15.07
N MET A 82 5.60 1.69 14.33
CA MET A 82 4.49 0.75 14.17
C MET A 82 4.06 0.13 15.51
N LEU A 83 5.02 -0.28 16.36
CA LEU A 83 4.70 -0.82 17.70
C LEU A 83 4.06 0.23 18.61
N ALA A 84 4.62 1.43 18.66
CA ALA A 84 4.07 2.52 19.47
C ALA A 84 2.62 2.87 19.06
N LEU A 85 2.37 2.94 17.76
CA LEU A 85 1.03 3.21 17.22
C LEU A 85 0.07 2.04 17.48
N ALA A 86 0.52 0.80 17.28
CA ALA A 86 -0.30 -0.40 17.53
C ALA A 86 -0.73 -0.54 19.00
N ALA A 87 0.10 -0.08 19.93
CA ALA A 87 -0.22 -0.08 21.36
C ALA A 87 -1.30 0.95 21.75
N SER A 88 -1.56 1.95 20.89
CA SER A 88 -2.54 3.00 21.19
C SER A 88 -3.97 2.53 20.95
N PRO A 89 -4.92 2.82 21.89
CA PRO A 89 -6.31 2.37 21.77
C PRO A 89 -7.06 3.06 20.63
N HIS A 90 -6.73 4.31 20.29
CA HIS A 90 -7.40 5.04 19.19
C HIS A 90 -6.80 4.76 17.82
N VAL A 91 -5.62 4.14 17.74
CA VAL A 91 -5.10 3.65 16.44
C VAL A 91 -5.72 2.28 16.15
N ARG A 92 -6.56 2.24 15.12
CA ARG A 92 -7.20 1.00 14.66
C ARG A 92 -6.18 0.03 14.11
N THR A 93 -5.38 0.53 13.16
CA THR A 93 -4.29 -0.25 12.53
C THR A 93 -3.11 0.65 12.19
N ALA A 94 -1.90 0.10 12.34
CA ALA A 94 -0.67 0.63 11.78
C ALA A 94 -0.19 -0.32 10.68
N SER A 95 -0.13 0.18 9.46
CA SER A 95 0.18 -0.64 8.27
C SER A 95 1.42 -0.14 7.56
N ILE A 96 2.08 -1.00 6.80
CA ILE A 96 3.31 -0.66 6.06
C ILE A 96 3.35 -1.37 4.71
N GLN A 97 3.76 -0.66 3.66
CA GLN A 97 4.20 -1.29 2.40
C GLN A 97 5.64 -1.78 2.55
N THR A 98 5.90 -3.03 2.14
CA THR A 98 7.22 -3.65 2.33
C THR A 98 7.49 -4.73 1.28
N ASN A 99 8.77 -4.88 0.92
CA ASN A 99 9.26 -6.05 0.18
C ASN A 99 9.54 -7.26 1.11
N LEU A 100 9.16 -7.13 2.37
CA LEU A 100 9.31 -8.14 3.42
C LEU A 100 10.75 -8.63 3.62
N SER A 101 11.77 -7.84 3.25
CA SER A 101 13.19 -8.21 3.44
C SER A 101 13.71 -7.97 4.85
N GLY A 102 13.01 -7.13 5.63
CA GLY A 102 13.36 -6.79 7.01
C GLY A 102 13.09 -7.93 8.01
N PRO A 103 13.51 -7.77 9.28
CA PRO A 103 13.21 -8.71 10.35
C PRO A 103 11.70 -8.73 10.64
N THR A 104 11.18 -9.89 11.04
CA THR A 104 9.75 -10.10 11.35
C THR A 104 9.48 -10.44 12.81
N ASN A 105 10.50 -10.74 13.60
CA ASN A 105 10.36 -11.17 15.00
C ASN A 105 9.67 -10.15 15.92
N TRP A 106 9.81 -8.86 15.63
CA TRP A 106 9.20 -7.76 16.38
C TRP A 106 7.66 -7.67 16.21
N LEU A 107 7.10 -8.32 15.19
CA LEU A 107 5.67 -8.29 14.92
C LEU A 107 4.85 -8.92 16.06
N ALA A 108 5.41 -9.90 16.75
CA ALA A 108 4.78 -10.56 17.88
C ALA A 108 4.66 -9.68 19.14
N ASP A 109 5.37 -8.56 19.18
CA ASP A 109 5.32 -7.61 20.30
C ASP A 109 4.07 -6.70 20.24
N ALA A 110 3.35 -6.70 19.11
CA ALA A 110 2.14 -5.90 18.94
C ALA A 110 0.86 -6.68 19.31
N PRO A 111 -0.20 -5.98 19.75
CA PRO A 111 -1.51 -6.60 19.92
C PRO A 111 -2.01 -7.19 18.59
N ALA A 112 -2.61 -8.38 18.65
CA ALA A 112 -3.13 -9.08 17.47
C ALA A 112 -4.07 -8.21 16.64
N GLY A 113 -3.94 -8.25 15.32
CA GLY A 113 -4.77 -7.51 14.37
C GLY A 113 -4.48 -6.00 14.26
N LYS A 114 -3.59 -5.45 15.09
CA LYS A 114 -3.22 -4.03 15.05
C LYS A 114 -2.19 -3.68 13.99
N LEU A 115 -1.36 -4.64 13.57
CA LEU A 115 -0.41 -4.46 12.50
C LEU A 115 -0.94 -4.98 11.17
N GLY A 116 -0.66 -4.23 10.11
CA GLY A 116 -0.97 -4.59 8.73
C GLY A 116 0.26 -4.53 7.82
N LEU A 117 0.49 -5.55 7.01
CA LEU A 117 1.58 -5.57 6.06
C LEU A 117 1.04 -5.74 4.62
N TRP A 118 1.41 -4.81 3.78
CA TRP A 118 1.20 -4.90 2.35
C TRP A 118 2.52 -5.38 1.73
N CYS A 119 2.66 -6.71 1.62
CA CYS A 119 3.90 -7.36 1.22
C CYS A 119 3.99 -7.48 -0.30
N THR A 120 5.12 -7.09 -0.89
CA THR A 120 5.35 -7.26 -2.33
C THR A 120 6.47 -8.27 -2.56
N TYR A 121 6.15 -9.34 -3.29
CA TYR A 121 7.14 -10.26 -3.82
C TYR A 121 7.80 -9.64 -5.06
N HIS A 122 9.10 -9.67 -5.12
CA HIS A 122 9.89 -9.15 -6.24
C HIS A 122 10.72 -10.29 -6.83
N PRO A 123 10.24 -10.94 -7.91
CA PRO A 123 11.04 -11.94 -8.64
C PRO A 123 12.39 -11.36 -9.04
N GLY A 124 13.45 -12.15 -8.90
CA GLY A 124 14.82 -11.75 -9.20
C GLY A 124 15.57 -11.05 -8.05
N GLU A 125 14.87 -10.47 -7.06
CA GLU A 125 15.49 -9.83 -5.90
C GLU A 125 15.54 -10.74 -4.66
N THR A 126 14.63 -11.69 -4.58
CA THR A 126 14.58 -12.72 -3.52
C THR A 126 14.03 -14.03 -4.06
N THR A 127 14.38 -15.14 -3.45
CA THR A 127 13.78 -16.43 -3.81
C THR A 127 12.37 -16.54 -3.23
N MET A 128 11.49 -17.24 -3.93
CA MET A 128 10.12 -17.50 -3.47
C MET A 128 10.11 -18.20 -2.12
N ALA A 129 10.94 -19.23 -1.93
CA ALA A 129 11.03 -19.96 -0.67
C ALA A 129 11.36 -19.03 0.52
N ARG A 130 12.30 -18.11 0.35
CA ARG A 130 12.67 -17.14 1.38
C ARG A 130 11.54 -16.14 1.65
N PHE A 131 10.81 -15.72 0.63
CA PHE A 131 9.66 -14.83 0.78
C PHE A 131 8.52 -15.52 1.53
N LEU A 132 8.18 -16.76 1.13
CA LEU A 132 7.12 -17.57 1.78
C LEU A 132 7.45 -17.92 3.23
N ASP A 133 8.71 -18.25 3.57
CA ASP A 133 9.14 -18.44 4.96
C ASP A 133 8.85 -17.18 5.82
N ARG A 134 9.09 -16.00 5.26
CA ARG A 134 8.77 -14.75 5.96
C ARG A 134 7.25 -14.51 6.06
N CYS A 135 6.47 -14.83 5.04
CA CYS A 135 5.01 -14.79 5.11
C CYS A 135 4.49 -15.69 6.22
N ALA A 136 5.02 -16.90 6.36
CA ALA A 136 4.65 -17.82 7.44
C ALA A 136 4.94 -17.22 8.83
N ARG A 137 6.07 -16.53 8.99
CA ARG A 137 6.39 -15.82 10.25
C ARG A 137 5.44 -14.66 10.53
N VAL A 138 5.01 -13.93 9.49
CA VAL A 138 3.99 -12.87 9.63
C VAL A 138 2.66 -13.48 10.06
N SER A 139 2.22 -14.60 9.44
CA SER A 139 1.02 -15.34 9.88
C SER A 139 1.10 -15.73 11.34
N ALA A 140 2.23 -16.32 11.77
CA ALA A 140 2.44 -16.77 13.15
C ALA A 140 2.44 -15.61 14.17
N SER A 141 2.72 -14.38 13.77
CA SER A 141 2.74 -13.20 14.65
C SER A 141 1.35 -12.62 14.96
N GLY A 142 0.31 -13.03 14.22
CA GLY A 142 -1.04 -12.46 14.33
C GLY A 142 -1.20 -11.11 13.61
N ALA A 143 -0.20 -10.64 12.88
CA ALA A 143 -0.32 -9.48 12.01
C ALA A 143 -1.16 -9.84 10.76
N ARG A 144 -1.98 -8.90 10.30
CA ARG A 144 -2.74 -9.05 9.04
C ARG A 144 -1.84 -8.70 7.87
N TYR A 145 -1.94 -9.43 6.78
CA TYR A 145 -1.14 -9.11 5.59
C TYR A 145 -1.81 -9.56 4.30
N SER A 146 -1.40 -8.91 3.23
CA SER A 146 -1.64 -9.34 1.85
C SER A 146 -0.31 -9.49 1.12
N VAL A 147 -0.33 -10.26 0.06
CA VAL A 147 0.82 -10.46 -0.81
C VAL A 147 0.50 -9.89 -2.18
N GLY A 148 1.50 -9.36 -2.86
CA GLY A 148 1.33 -8.92 -4.22
C GLY A 148 2.59 -9.02 -5.05
N VAL A 149 2.41 -8.86 -6.34
CA VAL A 149 3.48 -8.90 -7.32
C VAL A 149 3.12 -8.01 -8.52
N VAL A 150 4.12 -7.44 -9.18
CA VAL A 150 3.89 -6.71 -10.44
C VAL A 150 3.66 -7.74 -11.55
N ALA A 151 2.54 -7.62 -12.24
CA ALA A 151 2.12 -8.56 -13.29
C ALA A 151 2.84 -8.32 -14.61
N LEU A 152 4.18 -8.33 -14.60
CA LEU A 152 4.96 -8.42 -15.82
C LEU A 152 4.77 -9.79 -16.46
N ARG A 153 4.70 -9.89 -17.78
CA ARG A 153 4.52 -11.17 -18.47
C ARG A 153 5.56 -12.22 -18.06
N HIS A 154 6.82 -11.83 -17.91
CA HIS A 154 7.87 -12.74 -17.46
C HIS A 154 7.80 -13.12 -15.97
N HIS A 155 6.85 -12.57 -15.21
CA HIS A 155 6.53 -12.97 -13.84
C HIS A 155 5.33 -13.93 -13.76
N PHE A 156 4.67 -14.30 -14.86
CA PHE A 156 3.44 -15.09 -14.81
C PHE A 156 3.65 -16.47 -14.19
N GLU A 157 4.78 -17.12 -14.45
CA GLU A 157 5.14 -18.36 -13.76
C GLU A 157 5.36 -18.16 -12.26
N ASP A 158 6.00 -17.07 -11.86
CA ASP A 158 6.16 -16.72 -10.45
C ASP A 158 4.79 -16.43 -9.81
N ILE A 159 3.88 -15.75 -10.50
CA ILE A 159 2.52 -15.47 -10.01
C ILE A 159 1.75 -16.76 -9.79
N ARG A 160 1.78 -17.68 -10.75
CA ARG A 160 1.13 -18.99 -10.65
C ARG A 160 1.67 -19.80 -9.47
N ALA A 161 2.98 -19.90 -9.38
CA ALA A 161 3.65 -20.63 -8.32
C ALA A 161 3.42 -20.00 -6.94
N LEU A 162 3.42 -18.67 -6.86
CA LEU A 162 3.14 -17.94 -5.64
C LEU A 162 1.70 -18.17 -5.17
N ARG A 163 0.69 -18.09 -6.08
CA ARG A 163 -0.70 -18.37 -5.71
C ARG A 163 -0.90 -19.81 -5.23
N ALA A 164 -0.26 -20.77 -5.89
CA ALA A 164 -0.32 -22.19 -5.49
C ALA A 164 0.29 -22.46 -4.11
N ALA A 165 1.34 -21.70 -3.74
CA ALA A 165 2.05 -21.87 -2.48
C ALA A 165 1.47 -21.05 -1.31
N LEU A 166 0.72 -19.98 -1.57
CA LEU A 166 0.10 -19.17 -0.53
C LEU A 166 -1.17 -19.85 0.00
N PRO A 167 -1.43 -19.77 1.33
CA PRO A 167 -2.70 -20.17 1.89
C PRO A 167 -3.89 -19.47 1.21
N PRO A 168 -5.06 -20.14 1.08
CA PRO A 168 -6.21 -19.55 0.38
C PRO A 168 -6.77 -18.31 1.07
N GLU A 169 -6.59 -18.16 2.37
CA GLU A 169 -6.98 -16.96 3.15
C GLU A 169 -6.06 -15.76 2.92
N VAL A 170 -4.89 -15.94 2.30
CA VAL A 170 -3.98 -14.84 1.97
C VAL A 170 -4.34 -14.27 0.61
N TYR A 171 -4.76 -13.01 0.59
CA TYR A 171 -5.07 -12.32 -0.66
C TYR A 171 -3.79 -12.03 -1.45
N LEU A 172 -3.77 -12.51 -2.69
CA LEU A 172 -2.73 -12.19 -3.67
C LEU A 172 -3.25 -11.14 -4.65
N TRP A 173 -2.80 -9.90 -4.48
CA TRP A 173 -3.12 -8.81 -5.40
C TRP A 173 -2.06 -8.70 -6.51
N LEU A 174 -2.50 -8.30 -7.69
CA LEU A 174 -1.67 -8.12 -8.85
C LEU A 174 -1.60 -6.63 -9.21
N ASN A 175 -0.39 -6.11 -9.38
CA ASN A 175 -0.20 -4.74 -9.82
C ASN A 175 0.04 -4.72 -11.33
N ALA A 176 -0.89 -4.13 -12.08
CA ALA A 176 -0.77 -4.04 -13.52
C ALA A 176 0.46 -3.20 -13.92
N TYR A 177 1.15 -3.64 -14.95
CA TYR A 177 2.25 -2.90 -15.53
C TYR A 177 1.74 -1.99 -16.64
N ASN A 178 1.54 -0.72 -16.31
CA ASN A 178 0.92 0.26 -17.20
C ASN A 178 1.93 1.12 -17.99
N ASP A 179 3.23 0.93 -17.78
CA ASP A 179 4.27 1.75 -18.40
C ASP A 179 4.36 1.55 -19.93
N LEU A 180 3.87 0.42 -20.44
CA LEU A 180 3.81 0.12 -21.87
C LEU A 180 2.47 0.51 -22.51
N GLY A 181 1.58 1.14 -21.74
CA GLY A 181 0.30 1.65 -22.23
C GLY A 181 -0.81 0.60 -22.32
N PRO A 182 -1.98 1.01 -22.85
CA PRO A 182 -3.11 0.12 -23.04
C PRO A 182 -2.78 -1.00 -24.04
N GLY A 183 -3.27 -2.20 -23.77
CA GLY A 183 -3.03 -3.38 -24.62
C GLY A 183 -1.76 -4.18 -24.26
N TYR A 184 -1.13 -3.88 -23.12
CA TYR A 184 -0.03 -4.72 -22.64
C TYR A 184 -0.46 -6.15 -22.39
N TYR A 185 -1.67 -6.39 -21.90
CA TYR A 185 -2.20 -7.74 -21.70
C TYR A 185 -3.19 -8.10 -22.82
N THR A 186 -3.17 -9.38 -23.24
CA THR A 186 -4.26 -9.94 -24.08
C THR A 186 -5.51 -10.15 -23.22
N GLU A 187 -6.67 -10.38 -23.85
CA GLU A 187 -7.92 -10.70 -23.14
C GLU A 187 -7.77 -11.99 -22.30
N GLU A 188 -7.08 -12.99 -22.81
CA GLU A 188 -6.82 -14.25 -22.10
C GLU A 188 -5.92 -14.04 -20.89
N GLU A 189 -4.86 -13.23 -21.03
CA GLU A 189 -3.98 -12.85 -19.93
C GLU A 189 -4.73 -12.08 -18.84
N GLN A 190 -5.61 -11.15 -19.23
CA GLN A 190 -6.44 -10.41 -18.28
C GLN A 190 -7.40 -11.33 -17.54
N ALA A 191 -8.09 -12.22 -18.25
CA ALA A 191 -9.03 -13.19 -17.65
C ALA A 191 -8.28 -14.09 -16.64
N TRP A 192 -7.09 -14.55 -16.98
CA TRP A 192 -6.25 -15.37 -16.09
C TRP A 192 -5.80 -14.57 -14.85
N LEU A 193 -5.35 -13.33 -15.01
CA LEU A 193 -4.96 -12.47 -13.88
C LEU A 193 -6.16 -12.13 -12.98
N MET A 194 -7.33 -11.90 -13.56
CA MET A 194 -8.58 -11.67 -12.80
C MET A 194 -9.08 -12.91 -12.05
N ALA A 195 -8.78 -14.12 -12.51
CA ALA A 195 -9.06 -15.33 -11.76
C ALA A 195 -8.22 -15.44 -10.46
N ILE A 196 -7.08 -14.76 -10.39
CA ILE A 196 -6.22 -14.69 -9.21
C ILE A 196 -6.59 -13.50 -8.33
N ASP A 197 -6.76 -12.31 -8.94
CA ASP A 197 -7.11 -11.05 -8.30
C ASP A 197 -8.36 -10.44 -8.94
N PRO A 198 -9.55 -10.61 -8.33
CA PRO A 198 -10.80 -10.08 -8.89
C PRO A 198 -10.83 -8.56 -9.09
N TRP A 199 -9.97 -7.82 -8.39
CA TRP A 199 -9.86 -6.35 -8.51
C TRP A 199 -8.75 -5.93 -9.49
N PHE A 200 -8.11 -6.86 -10.20
CA PHE A 200 -7.04 -6.56 -11.14
C PHE A 200 -7.45 -5.56 -12.22
N ASP A 201 -8.70 -5.66 -12.71
CA ASP A 201 -9.22 -4.79 -13.76
C ASP A 201 -9.18 -3.30 -13.39
N PHE A 202 -9.45 -2.95 -12.14
CA PHE A 202 -9.37 -1.54 -11.68
C PHE A 202 -7.95 -0.95 -11.77
N ASN A 203 -6.94 -1.80 -11.73
CA ASN A 203 -5.55 -1.39 -11.88
C ASN A 203 -5.08 -1.46 -13.33
N ALA A 204 -5.52 -2.45 -14.09
CA ALA A 204 -5.20 -2.60 -15.51
C ALA A 204 -5.88 -1.51 -16.37
N HIS A 205 -7.11 -1.09 -15.99
CA HIS A 205 -7.89 -0.09 -16.70
C HIS A 205 -8.23 1.10 -15.78
N PRO A 206 -7.28 2.02 -15.57
CA PRO A 206 -7.51 3.19 -14.73
C PRO A 206 -8.73 3.98 -15.19
N SER A 207 -9.61 4.29 -14.26
CA SER A 207 -10.86 4.97 -14.56
C SER A 207 -10.78 6.49 -14.35
N ARG A 208 -11.63 7.23 -15.09
CA ARG A 208 -11.75 8.68 -14.94
C ARG A 208 -12.15 9.04 -13.51
N SER A 209 -11.39 9.93 -12.88
CA SER A 209 -11.60 10.36 -11.50
C SER A 209 -12.00 11.84 -11.34
N ALA A 210 -11.82 12.64 -12.38
CA ALA A 210 -12.18 14.07 -12.34
C ALA A 210 -13.68 14.25 -12.00
N GLY A 211 -13.96 15.02 -10.96
CA GLY A 211 -15.33 15.27 -10.48
C GLY A 211 -15.93 14.15 -9.63
N ARG A 212 -15.28 13.00 -9.50
CA ARG A 212 -15.84 11.87 -8.74
C ARG A 212 -15.72 12.07 -7.23
N PRO A 213 -16.69 11.58 -6.44
CA PRO A 213 -16.65 11.63 -5.00
C PRO A 213 -15.51 10.76 -4.44
N CYS A 214 -14.79 11.28 -3.45
CA CYS A 214 -13.61 10.62 -2.92
C CYS A 214 -13.45 10.97 -1.43
N ARG A 215 -13.06 10.00 -0.61
CA ARG A 215 -12.73 10.17 0.81
C ARG A 215 -11.48 11.03 1.04
N ALA A 216 -10.62 11.13 0.02
CA ALA A 216 -9.38 11.88 0.11
C ALA A 216 -9.63 13.37 0.34
N GLY A 217 -9.11 13.90 1.46
CA GLY A 217 -9.29 15.26 1.94
C GLY A 217 -10.37 15.41 3.03
N SER A 218 -11.18 14.37 3.30
CA SER A 218 -12.16 14.35 4.40
C SER A 218 -11.87 13.20 5.38
N ASP A 219 -11.89 11.96 4.90
CA ASP A 219 -11.69 10.76 5.72
C ASP A 219 -10.34 10.07 5.44
N ALA A 220 -9.63 10.54 4.44
CA ALA A 220 -8.28 10.07 4.10
C ALA A 220 -7.41 11.26 3.71
N ILE A 221 -6.17 11.28 4.20
CA ILE A 221 -5.18 12.30 3.89
C ILE A 221 -3.82 11.66 3.60
N SER A 222 -2.98 12.41 2.90
CA SER A 222 -1.57 12.09 2.73
C SER A 222 -0.71 13.10 3.49
N VAL A 223 0.32 12.61 4.17
CA VAL A 223 1.21 13.42 5.00
C VAL A 223 2.64 13.21 4.55
N ASP A 224 3.33 14.30 4.25
CA ASP A 224 4.75 14.30 3.95
C ASP A 224 5.58 14.33 5.26
N GLY A 225 6.89 14.04 5.20
CA GLY A 225 7.75 13.99 6.39
C GLY A 225 7.80 15.27 7.21
N ASP A 226 7.65 16.43 6.58
CA ASP A 226 7.63 17.73 7.26
C ASP A 226 6.27 18.08 7.91
N GLY A 227 5.29 17.17 7.84
CA GLY A 227 3.94 17.39 8.34
C GLY A 227 2.99 18.05 7.35
N SER A 228 3.43 18.37 6.14
CA SER A 228 2.57 18.92 5.10
C SER A 228 1.45 17.94 4.77
N VAL A 229 0.22 18.41 4.85
CA VAL A 229 -0.98 17.62 4.56
C VAL A 229 -1.42 17.86 3.13
N ARG A 230 -1.57 16.77 2.41
CA ARG A 230 -2.18 16.77 1.08
C ARG A 230 -3.48 15.98 1.12
N ARG A 231 -4.39 16.34 0.25
CA ARG A 231 -5.59 15.56 0.03
C ARG A 231 -5.24 14.11 -0.38
N CYS A 232 -4.30 13.97 -1.32
CA CYS A 232 -3.89 12.72 -1.93
C CYS A 232 -2.44 12.84 -2.42
N HIS A 233 -1.65 11.79 -2.39
CA HIS A 233 -0.27 11.76 -2.91
C HIS A 233 -0.13 12.25 -4.36
N PHE A 234 -1.19 12.12 -5.15
CA PHE A 234 -1.20 12.44 -6.57
C PHE A 234 -1.61 13.89 -6.88
N LEU A 235 -1.90 14.68 -5.86
CA LEU A 235 -2.27 16.08 -6.00
C LEU A 235 -1.24 16.96 -5.29
N PRO A 236 -0.61 17.92 -5.98
CA PRO A 236 0.46 18.72 -5.41
C PRO A 236 -0.01 19.72 -4.35
N GLN A 237 -1.31 20.03 -4.32
CA GLN A 237 -1.86 21.03 -3.41
C GLN A 237 -1.70 20.61 -1.95
N VAL A 238 -0.98 21.44 -1.18
CA VAL A 238 -0.91 21.36 0.28
C VAL A 238 -2.18 21.98 0.86
N LEU A 239 -2.80 21.31 1.82
CA LEU A 239 -3.98 21.79 2.56
C LEU A 239 -3.58 22.58 3.80
N GLY A 240 -2.44 22.28 4.39
CA GLY A 240 -1.87 22.89 5.59
C GLY A 240 -0.82 21.96 6.20
N ASN A 241 -0.51 22.13 7.48
CA ASN A 241 0.51 21.34 8.18
C ASN A 241 -0.04 20.79 9.50
N LEU A 242 0.22 19.50 9.80
CA LEU A 242 -0.26 18.82 11.01
C LEU A 242 0.20 19.48 12.31
N TYR A 243 1.32 20.20 12.27
CA TYR A 243 1.97 20.75 13.44
C TYR A 243 1.63 22.23 13.69
N GLU A 244 0.94 22.86 12.72
CA GLU A 244 0.64 24.30 12.76
C GLU A 244 -0.84 24.57 13.07
N GLN A 245 -1.74 23.61 12.78
CA GLN A 245 -3.17 23.80 12.95
C GLN A 245 -3.89 22.47 13.25
N PRO A 246 -5.07 22.52 13.90
CA PRO A 246 -5.88 21.34 14.17
C PRO A 246 -6.27 20.62 12.88
N ILE A 247 -6.14 19.30 12.86
CA ILE A 247 -6.45 18.48 11.68
C ILE A 247 -7.88 18.67 11.18
N ALA A 248 -8.84 18.95 12.08
CA ALA A 248 -10.22 19.17 11.72
C ALA A 248 -10.43 20.35 10.76
N GLU A 249 -9.57 21.37 10.82
CA GLU A 249 -9.63 22.54 9.93
C GLU A 249 -9.14 22.24 8.51
N LEU A 250 -8.32 21.19 8.36
CA LEU A 250 -7.79 20.75 7.08
C LEU A 250 -8.74 19.82 6.31
N LEU A 251 -9.60 19.12 7.05
CA LEU A 251 -10.49 18.12 6.48
C LEU A 251 -11.71 18.78 5.84
N ASN A 252 -11.90 18.51 4.56
CA ASN A 252 -13.08 18.99 3.83
C ASN A 252 -13.37 18.06 2.64
N GLU A 253 -14.66 17.85 2.36
CA GLU A 253 -15.08 17.13 1.17
C GLU A 253 -14.76 17.94 -0.10
N ARG A 254 -14.16 17.28 -1.07
CA ARG A 254 -13.79 17.89 -2.35
C ARG A 254 -13.87 16.83 -3.46
N SER A 255 -14.42 17.16 -4.60
CA SER A 255 -14.35 16.31 -5.78
C SER A 255 -12.91 16.15 -6.30
N CYS A 256 -12.58 15.04 -6.92
CA CYS A 256 -11.25 14.79 -7.46
C CYS A 256 -10.93 15.72 -8.62
N ARG A 257 -9.74 16.32 -8.63
CA ARG A 257 -9.22 17.15 -9.73
C ARG A 257 -8.32 16.39 -10.70
N ARG A 258 -7.89 15.17 -10.34
CA ARG A 258 -7.06 14.33 -11.19
C ARG A 258 -7.90 13.73 -12.32
N ARG A 259 -7.37 13.73 -13.55
CA ARG A 259 -8.09 13.19 -14.71
C ARG A 259 -8.35 11.70 -14.58
N MET A 260 -7.32 10.94 -14.22
CA MET A 260 -7.35 9.48 -14.06
C MET A 260 -6.79 9.10 -12.70
N CYS A 261 -7.30 8.03 -12.09
CA CYS A 261 -6.77 7.47 -10.86
C CYS A 261 -6.30 6.03 -11.14
N ASP A 262 -4.99 5.84 -11.10
CA ASP A 262 -4.26 4.67 -11.61
C ASP A 262 -3.50 3.88 -10.53
N CYS A 263 -3.59 4.28 -9.27
CA CYS A 263 -2.90 3.61 -8.17
C CYS A 263 -3.87 3.25 -7.05
N TYR A 264 -3.72 2.06 -6.48
CA TYR A 264 -4.58 1.53 -5.41
C TYR A 264 -4.80 2.52 -4.26
N ILE A 265 -3.74 3.10 -3.71
CA ILE A 265 -3.86 4.05 -2.59
C ILE A 265 -4.67 5.32 -2.94
N GLY A 266 -4.89 5.57 -4.23
CA GLY A 266 -5.76 6.63 -4.73
C GLY A 266 -7.17 6.14 -5.00
N TYR A 267 -7.35 5.17 -5.92
CA TYR A 267 -8.68 4.76 -6.34
C TYR A 267 -9.46 4.01 -5.26
N ALA A 268 -8.80 3.33 -4.33
CA ALA A 268 -9.45 2.70 -3.18
C ALA A 268 -10.15 3.70 -2.24
N GLN A 269 -9.83 5.01 -2.33
CA GLN A 269 -10.51 6.06 -1.58
C GLN A 269 -11.74 6.63 -2.32
N ARG A 270 -12.04 6.20 -3.53
CA ARG A 270 -13.21 6.67 -4.28
C ARG A 270 -14.48 6.05 -3.70
N ARG A 271 -15.52 6.90 -3.52
CA ARG A 271 -16.81 6.48 -2.97
C ARG A 271 -17.72 5.79 -4.01
N ASP A 272 -17.39 5.92 -5.28
CA ASP A 272 -18.10 5.30 -6.41
C ASP A 272 -17.48 3.94 -6.83
N LEU A 273 -16.53 3.42 -6.07
CA LEU A 273 -15.90 2.11 -6.27
C LEU A 273 -16.10 1.23 -5.02
N PRO A 274 -16.08 -0.09 -5.14
CA PRO A 274 -16.49 -0.99 -4.06
C PRO A 274 -15.44 -1.17 -2.95
N PHE A 275 -14.24 -0.59 -3.07
CA PHE A 275 -13.10 -0.90 -2.20
C PHE A 275 -13.33 -0.67 -0.73
N VAL A 276 -14.08 0.39 -0.36
CA VAL A 276 -14.37 0.68 1.06
C VAL A 276 -15.22 -0.42 1.67
N ASP A 277 -16.19 -0.92 0.93
CA ASP A 277 -17.10 -1.97 1.38
C ASP A 277 -16.40 -3.34 1.37
N ASP A 278 -15.67 -3.65 0.30
CA ASP A 278 -14.98 -4.92 0.12
C ASP A 278 -13.82 -5.11 1.12
N PHE A 279 -13.10 -4.04 1.45
CA PHE A 279 -11.89 -4.10 2.27
C PHE A 279 -12.09 -3.60 3.72
N GLY A 280 -13.09 -2.77 3.99
CA GLY A 280 -13.34 -2.25 5.33
C GLY A 280 -12.09 -1.75 6.05
N ASP A 281 -11.85 -2.24 7.26
CA ASP A 281 -10.65 -1.94 8.07
C ASP A 281 -9.35 -2.45 7.44
N GLY A 282 -9.42 -3.34 6.47
CA GLY A 282 -8.28 -3.86 5.72
C GLY A 282 -7.82 -3.00 4.55
N LEU A 283 -8.52 -1.89 4.26
CA LEU A 283 -8.28 -1.06 3.06
C LEU A 283 -6.82 -0.62 2.92
N LEU A 284 -6.21 -0.11 3.98
CA LEU A 284 -4.84 0.40 3.94
C LEU A 284 -3.77 -0.70 3.90
N MET A 285 -4.09 -1.90 4.31
CA MET A 285 -3.20 -3.07 4.22
C MET A 285 -3.52 -3.97 3.03
N ARG A 286 -4.52 -3.57 2.22
CA ARG A 286 -5.01 -4.30 1.05
C ARG A 286 -5.43 -5.73 1.38
N VAL A 287 -6.13 -5.90 2.50
CA VAL A 287 -6.70 -7.17 2.97
C VAL A 287 -8.21 -7.08 2.90
N PRO A 288 -8.89 -7.80 2.00
CA PRO A 288 -10.35 -7.80 1.92
C PRO A 288 -11.00 -8.27 3.21
N SER A 289 -12.18 -7.75 3.52
CA SER A 289 -12.94 -8.09 4.73
C SER A 289 -13.37 -9.55 4.78
N ALA A 290 -13.73 -10.10 3.60
CA ALA A 290 -14.07 -11.50 3.43
C ALA A 290 -13.29 -12.04 2.22
N TRP A 291 -12.22 -12.75 2.48
CA TRP A 291 -11.38 -13.31 1.43
C TRP A 291 -11.10 -14.79 1.70
N HIS A 292 -11.37 -15.58 0.70
CA HIS A 292 -10.89 -16.95 0.60
C HIS A 292 -10.74 -17.29 -0.87
N TYR A 293 -9.55 -17.67 -1.27
CA TYR A 293 -9.30 -18.06 -2.64
C TYR A 293 -10.06 -19.37 -2.96
N GLN A 294 -10.99 -19.32 -3.88
CA GLN A 294 -11.89 -20.45 -4.17
C GLN A 294 -11.22 -21.57 -4.97
N GLY A 295 -10.00 -21.31 -5.50
CA GLY A 295 -9.40 -22.22 -6.47
C GLY A 295 -10.22 -22.29 -7.75
N GLY A 296 -9.61 -22.16 -8.91
CA GLY A 296 -10.29 -22.38 -10.19
C GLY A 296 -9.31 -23.05 -11.14
N GLY A 297 -9.73 -24.06 -11.87
CA GLY A 297 -8.93 -24.76 -12.88
C GLY A 297 -8.34 -23.86 -13.97
N SER A 298 -8.69 -22.56 -13.96
CA SER A 298 -8.16 -21.55 -14.85
C SER A 298 -6.73 -21.11 -14.53
N ILE A 299 -6.21 -21.33 -13.29
CA ILE A 299 -4.82 -20.94 -12.98
C ILE A 299 -3.81 -21.90 -13.61
N GLU A 300 -4.16 -23.17 -13.74
CA GLU A 300 -3.33 -24.15 -14.41
C GLU A 300 -3.22 -23.90 -15.92
N ASN A 301 -4.24 -23.26 -16.49
CA ASN A 301 -4.31 -22.85 -17.90
C ASN A 301 -3.69 -21.46 -18.12
N MET A 302 -2.45 -21.26 -17.64
CA MET A 302 -1.73 -20.02 -17.91
C MET A 302 -1.56 -19.81 -19.42
N PRO A 303 -1.93 -18.62 -19.96
CA PRO A 303 -1.75 -18.34 -21.39
C PRO A 303 -0.28 -18.44 -21.78
N SER A 304 -0.02 -18.94 -23.00
CA SER A 304 1.31 -18.97 -23.58
C SER A 304 1.84 -17.55 -23.72
N VAL A 305 2.83 -17.19 -22.91
CA VAL A 305 3.46 -15.88 -22.98
C VAL A 305 4.65 -15.95 -23.93
N PRO A 306 4.67 -15.19 -25.04
CA PRO A 306 5.88 -15.03 -25.81
C PRO A 306 6.99 -14.48 -24.90
N LEU A 307 8.19 -15.04 -24.95
CA LEU A 307 9.35 -14.50 -24.25
C LEU A 307 9.57 -13.04 -24.70
N ALA A 308 8.97 -12.11 -23.96
CA ALA A 308 9.11 -10.70 -24.24
C ALA A 308 10.54 -10.26 -23.90
N ALA A 309 11.11 -9.44 -24.76
CA ALA A 309 12.36 -8.75 -24.45
C ALA A 309 12.25 -8.02 -23.10
N PRO A 310 13.32 -7.98 -22.29
CA PRO A 310 13.29 -7.28 -21.01
C PRO A 310 12.80 -5.85 -21.19
N ALA A 311 11.91 -5.40 -20.30
CA ALA A 311 11.34 -4.06 -20.35
C ALA A 311 12.46 -3.01 -20.42
N PRO A 312 12.36 -1.99 -21.28
CA PRO A 312 13.37 -0.96 -21.37
C PRO A 312 13.53 -0.26 -20.02
N ARG A 313 14.78 -0.09 -19.57
CA ARG A 313 15.09 0.67 -18.34
C ARG A 313 14.63 2.11 -18.53
N ARG A 314 13.60 2.51 -17.82
CA ARG A 314 13.11 3.90 -17.88
C ARG A 314 14.15 4.85 -17.31
N ILE A 315 14.59 5.79 -18.13
CA ILE A 315 15.39 6.95 -17.68
C ILE A 315 14.41 7.85 -16.91
N MET A 316 14.71 8.10 -15.64
CA MET A 316 13.87 8.96 -14.78
C MET A 316 13.74 10.36 -15.38
N MET A 317 12.51 10.80 -15.59
CA MET A 317 12.22 12.23 -15.66
C MET A 317 12.29 12.79 -14.23
N THR A 318 13.23 13.67 -13.99
CA THR A 318 13.33 14.48 -12.78
C THR A 318 12.07 15.33 -12.68
N ALA A 319 11.28 15.10 -11.62
CA ALA A 319 10.26 16.07 -11.23
C ALA A 319 11.00 17.33 -10.73
N SER A 320 10.92 18.41 -11.51
CA SER A 320 11.26 19.77 -11.10
C SER A 320 10.18 20.32 -10.19
#